data_e85a0d986e8a40e4066911f7df13149a
#
_entry.id   e85a0d986e8a40e4066911f7df13149a
#
_cell.length_a   1.000
_cell.length_b   1.000
_cell.length_c   1.000
_cell.angle_alpha   90.00
_cell.angle_beta   90.00
_cell.angle_gamma   90.00
#
_symmetry.space_group_name_H-M   'P 1'
#
loop_
_entity.id
_entity.type
_entity.pdbx_description
1 polymer ?
#
loop_
_entity_poly.entity_id
_entity_poly.type
_entity_poly.pdbx_seq_one_letter_code
_entity_poly.pdbx_strand_id
1 'polypeptide(L)'
;EKGYTVKIGGCTNITVPVGTEVTKGQPIAQIGSAGKMTLSFSYRNNSFNPYFYLNVGSILDSVEVEATGKAAQLIAKAEQYMGTPYVWGGYSPSGFDCSGFVSYAVNNCGAGFSFGRLTAESWRQQCSIISASQARPGDLIFFQGTYNTSGASHVGIYLGDGEMIHCGNPVKISSINTAYWQQHFYCYGRIPGM
;
A
#
# COMPACT_ATOMS: atom_id res chain seq x y z
N GLU A 1 -21.62 -0.31 -13.47
CA GLU A 1 -22.35 -0.53 -12.22
C GLU A 1 -22.56 0.76 -11.46
N LYS A 2 -23.71 0.88 -10.81
CA LYS A 2 -24.18 2.14 -10.22
C LYS A 2 -23.36 2.52 -8.99
N GLY A 3 -22.72 3.69 -9.02
CA GLY A 3 -22.12 4.32 -7.84
C GLY A 3 -20.61 4.50 -7.86
N TYR A 4 -19.92 4.00 -8.88
CA TYR A 4 -18.48 4.28 -9.05
C TYR A 4 -18.25 5.51 -9.91
N THR A 5 -17.34 6.36 -9.51
CA THR A 5 -16.87 7.51 -10.26
C THR A 5 -15.38 7.43 -10.47
N VAL A 6 -14.95 7.58 -11.70
CA VAL A 6 -13.53 7.67 -12.06
C VAL A 6 -13.29 9.05 -12.62
N LYS A 7 -12.33 9.78 -12.06
CA LYS A 7 -11.86 11.07 -12.60
C LYS A 7 -10.48 10.89 -13.17
N ILE A 8 -10.28 11.32 -14.39
CA ILE A 8 -8.99 11.26 -15.10
C ILE A 8 -8.57 12.69 -15.40
N GLY A 9 -7.45 13.13 -14.83
CA GLY A 9 -6.86 14.43 -15.09
C GLY A 9 -5.58 14.32 -15.91
N GLY A 10 -5.15 15.43 -16.50
CA GLY A 10 -3.94 15.47 -17.34
C GLY A 10 -4.13 14.92 -18.76
N CYS A 11 -5.37 14.72 -19.19
CA CYS A 11 -5.70 14.28 -20.53
C CYS A 11 -5.86 15.44 -21.52
N THR A 12 -5.52 15.17 -22.77
CA THR A 12 -5.79 16.00 -23.95
C THR A 12 -6.57 15.17 -24.98
N ASN A 13 -7.13 15.83 -26.00
CA ASN A 13 -7.84 15.18 -27.11
C ASN A 13 -8.85 14.13 -26.60
N ILE A 14 -9.80 14.57 -25.80
CA ILE A 14 -10.90 13.70 -25.34
C ILE A 14 -11.74 13.32 -26.57
N THR A 15 -11.80 12.03 -26.87
CA THR A 15 -12.44 11.51 -28.09
C THR A 15 -13.86 11.00 -27.86
N VAL A 16 -14.30 10.96 -26.59
CA VAL A 16 -15.61 10.41 -26.21
C VAL A 16 -16.51 11.51 -25.70
N PRO A 17 -17.68 11.76 -26.32
CA PRO A 17 -18.66 12.73 -25.85
C PRO A 17 -19.19 12.40 -24.45
N VAL A 18 -19.65 13.43 -23.73
CA VAL A 18 -20.36 13.26 -22.46
C VAL A 18 -21.61 12.40 -22.64
N GLY A 19 -21.82 11.44 -21.74
CA GLY A 19 -22.96 10.52 -21.76
C GLY A 19 -22.79 9.29 -22.64
N THR A 20 -21.61 9.11 -23.26
CA THR A 20 -21.33 7.90 -24.06
C THR A 20 -20.96 6.74 -23.16
N GLU A 21 -21.54 5.56 -23.37
CA GLU A 21 -21.08 4.32 -22.81
C GLU A 21 -19.79 3.88 -23.51
N VAL A 22 -18.78 3.48 -22.72
CA VAL A 22 -17.49 3.02 -23.24
C VAL A 22 -17.26 1.54 -22.92
N THR A 23 -16.58 0.84 -23.80
CA THR A 23 -16.24 -0.56 -23.65
C THR A 23 -14.79 -0.73 -23.20
N LYS A 24 -14.47 -1.89 -22.62
CA LYS A 24 -13.09 -2.24 -22.21
C LYS A 24 -12.15 -2.16 -23.43
N GLY A 25 -11.03 -1.41 -23.28
CA GLY A 25 -10.02 -1.23 -24.32
C GLY A 25 -10.31 -0.08 -25.30
N GLN A 26 -11.44 0.60 -25.17
CA GLN A 26 -11.76 1.76 -26.01
C GLN A 26 -10.91 2.98 -25.61
N PRO A 27 -10.16 3.60 -26.54
CA PRO A 27 -9.47 4.85 -26.27
C PRO A 27 -10.47 5.97 -25.98
N ILE A 28 -10.26 6.73 -24.90
CA ILE A 28 -11.14 7.82 -24.48
C ILE A 28 -10.49 9.19 -24.50
N ALA A 29 -9.14 9.22 -24.39
CA ALA A 29 -8.37 10.46 -24.39
C ALA A 29 -6.88 10.13 -24.61
N GLN A 30 -6.06 11.17 -24.80
CA GLN A 30 -4.61 11.07 -24.83
C GLN A 30 -4.01 11.70 -23.57
N ILE A 31 -2.85 11.21 -23.15
CA ILE A 31 -2.09 11.85 -22.07
C ILE A 31 -1.53 13.18 -22.59
N GLY A 32 -1.66 14.26 -21.82
CA GLY A 32 -1.18 15.57 -22.19
C GLY A 32 0.34 15.62 -22.30
N SER A 33 0.86 16.68 -22.93
CA SER A 33 2.29 16.89 -23.18
C SER A 33 3.17 16.91 -21.92
N ALA A 34 2.59 17.11 -20.75
CA ALA A 34 3.30 17.00 -19.46
C ALA A 34 3.64 15.57 -19.05
N GLY A 35 3.14 14.55 -19.78
CA GLY A 35 3.39 13.14 -19.50
C GLY A 35 2.84 12.64 -18.15
N LYS A 36 1.98 13.41 -17.51
CA LYS A 36 1.39 13.07 -16.21
C LYS A 36 -0.12 12.91 -16.33
N MET A 37 -0.61 11.79 -15.81
CA MET A 37 -2.02 11.50 -15.69
C MET A 37 -2.38 11.32 -14.22
N THR A 38 -3.50 11.86 -13.80
CA THR A 38 -4.06 11.62 -12.47
C THR A 38 -5.32 10.78 -12.60
N LEU A 39 -5.41 9.74 -11.78
CA LEU A 39 -6.59 8.89 -11.65
C LEU A 39 -7.11 8.98 -10.23
N SER A 40 -8.40 9.22 -10.08
CA SER A 40 -9.05 9.08 -8.79
C SER A 40 -10.32 8.27 -8.94
N PHE A 41 -10.57 7.41 -7.97
CA PHE A 41 -11.72 6.53 -7.90
C PHE A 41 -12.53 6.87 -6.66
N SER A 42 -13.85 6.87 -6.80
CA SER A 42 -14.74 6.98 -5.66
C SER A 42 -15.98 6.11 -5.82
N TYR A 43 -16.51 5.65 -4.70
CA TYR A 43 -17.77 4.94 -4.59
C TYR A 43 -18.61 5.62 -3.52
N ARG A 44 -19.81 6.06 -3.88
CA ARG A 44 -20.73 6.78 -2.97
C ARG A 44 -20.02 7.93 -2.23
N ASN A 45 -19.23 8.73 -2.94
CA ASN A 45 -18.41 9.85 -2.44
C ASN A 45 -17.22 9.48 -1.51
N ASN A 46 -16.94 8.22 -1.31
CA ASN A 46 -15.72 7.78 -0.63
C ASN A 46 -14.64 7.51 -1.67
N SER A 47 -13.53 8.24 -1.61
CA SER A 47 -12.36 8.01 -2.46
C SER A 47 -11.63 6.74 -2.02
N PHE A 48 -11.09 5.98 -2.97
CA PHE A 48 -10.31 4.79 -2.70
C PHE A 48 -9.11 4.71 -3.64
N ASN A 49 -8.13 3.91 -3.27
CA ASN A 49 -6.91 3.75 -4.05
C ASN A 49 -7.20 2.96 -5.34
N PRO A 50 -6.96 3.54 -6.53
CA PRO A 50 -7.23 2.89 -7.80
C PRO A 50 -6.38 1.62 -8.05
N TYR A 51 -5.22 1.48 -7.41
CA TYR A 51 -4.34 0.33 -7.60
C TYR A 51 -4.99 -1.03 -7.31
N PHE A 52 -5.95 -1.08 -6.41
CA PHE A 52 -6.68 -2.32 -6.08
C PHE A 52 -7.66 -2.78 -7.17
N TYR A 53 -8.00 -1.91 -8.10
CA TYR A 53 -9.05 -2.17 -9.12
C TYR A 53 -8.51 -2.14 -10.55
N LEU A 54 -7.28 -1.68 -10.72
CA LEU A 54 -6.60 -1.69 -12.00
C LEU A 54 -5.75 -2.96 -12.09
N ASN A 55 -5.97 -3.75 -13.13
CA ASN A 55 -5.01 -4.80 -13.49
C ASN A 55 -3.77 -4.13 -14.10
N VAL A 56 -2.89 -3.67 -13.22
CA VAL A 56 -1.71 -2.87 -13.59
C VAL A 56 -0.75 -3.67 -14.47
N GLY A 57 -0.73 -5.01 -14.32
CA GLY A 57 0.11 -5.88 -15.12
C GLY A 57 -0.14 -5.77 -16.63
N SER A 58 -1.39 -5.63 -17.06
CA SER A 58 -1.73 -5.49 -18.49
C SER A 58 -1.60 -4.05 -19.03
N ILE A 59 -1.46 -3.07 -18.15
CA ILE A 59 -1.26 -1.66 -18.52
C ILE A 59 0.23 -1.34 -18.60
N LEU A 60 1.05 -1.98 -17.77
CA LEU A 60 2.50 -1.77 -17.75
C LEU A 60 3.23 -2.35 -18.95
N ASP A 61 2.66 -3.34 -19.65
CA ASP A 61 3.21 -3.87 -20.91
C ASP A 61 3.17 -2.85 -22.07
N SER A 62 2.45 -1.74 -21.93
CA SER A 62 2.28 -0.72 -22.96
C SER A 62 2.76 0.69 -22.55
N VAL A 63 3.13 0.89 -21.31
CA VAL A 63 3.68 2.15 -20.79
C VAL A 63 4.85 1.79 -19.88
N GLU A 64 6.06 2.19 -20.26
CA GLU A 64 7.17 2.24 -19.30
C GLU A 64 6.84 3.25 -18.19
N VAL A 65 5.98 2.86 -17.28
CA VAL A 65 5.86 3.51 -16.00
C VAL A 65 7.03 2.98 -15.19
N GLU A 66 8.16 3.70 -15.22
CA GLU A 66 9.15 3.50 -14.18
C GLU A 66 8.40 3.55 -12.85
N ALA A 67 8.36 2.42 -12.17
CA ALA A 67 7.89 2.33 -10.80
C ALA A 67 8.88 3.12 -9.94
N THR A 68 8.72 4.43 -9.91
CA THR A 68 9.74 5.39 -9.49
C THR A 68 9.74 5.65 -8.00
N GLY A 69 9.18 4.77 -7.19
CA GLY A 69 9.24 4.96 -5.76
C GLY A 69 9.55 3.67 -5.01
N LYS A 70 10.49 3.72 -4.09
CA LYS A 70 10.80 2.61 -3.16
C LYS A 70 9.55 2.12 -2.42
N ALA A 71 8.60 3.03 -2.16
CA ALA A 71 7.30 2.71 -1.57
C ALA A 71 6.48 1.76 -2.46
N ALA A 72 6.40 2.03 -3.77
CA ALA A 72 5.69 1.16 -4.71
C ALA A 72 6.35 -0.23 -4.81
N GLN A 73 7.69 -0.28 -4.85
CA GLN A 73 8.43 -1.55 -4.83
C GLN A 73 8.16 -2.35 -3.56
N LEU A 74 8.13 -1.68 -2.39
CA LEU A 74 7.83 -2.32 -1.12
C LEU A 74 6.40 -2.87 -1.09
N ILE A 75 5.41 -2.09 -1.50
CA ILE A 75 4.00 -2.52 -1.53
C ILE A 75 3.81 -3.69 -2.49
N ALA A 76 4.31 -3.58 -3.73
CA ALA A 76 4.23 -4.65 -4.72
C ALA A 76 4.92 -5.94 -4.23
N LYS A 77 6.02 -5.83 -3.48
CA LYS A 77 6.67 -6.98 -2.86
C LYS A 77 5.82 -7.59 -1.75
N ALA A 78 5.23 -6.78 -0.91
CA ALA A 78 4.37 -7.24 0.17
C ALA A 78 3.13 -7.98 -0.34
N GLU A 79 2.50 -7.48 -1.39
CA GLU A 79 1.30 -8.07 -2.02
C GLU A 79 1.54 -9.47 -2.58
N GLN A 80 2.76 -9.81 -3.00
CA GLN A 80 3.10 -11.17 -3.48
C GLN A 80 2.91 -12.25 -2.42
N TYR A 81 2.85 -11.87 -1.15
CA TYR A 81 2.71 -12.80 -0.01
C TYR A 81 1.34 -12.80 0.63
N MET A 82 0.34 -12.18 -0.02
CA MET A 82 -1.06 -12.26 0.42
C MET A 82 -1.47 -13.73 0.63
N GLY A 83 -2.13 -14.00 1.75
CA GLY A 83 -2.57 -15.36 2.10
C GLY A 83 -1.51 -16.22 2.79
N THR A 84 -0.25 -15.77 2.92
CA THR A 84 0.78 -16.51 3.68
C THR A 84 0.39 -16.64 5.15
N PRO A 85 0.46 -17.84 5.76
CA PRO A 85 0.03 -18.05 7.13
C PRO A 85 0.90 -17.32 8.15
N TYR A 86 0.30 -17.02 9.31
CA TYR A 86 1.02 -16.49 10.45
C TYR A 86 1.79 -17.60 11.17
N VAL A 87 3.09 -17.37 11.36
CA VAL A 87 3.97 -18.23 12.16
C VAL A 87 4.75 -17.34 13.12
N TRP A 88 4.65 -17.58 14.42
CA TRP A 88 5.39 -16.80 15.42
C TRP A 88 6.89 -16.90 15.17
N GLY A 89 7.57 -15.74 15.05
CA GLY A 89 8.99 -15.68 14.68
C GLY A 89 9.28 -15.95 13.21
N GLY A 90 8.25 -16.20 12.39
CA GLY A 90 8.38 -16.52 10.96
C GLY A 90 8.97 -15.37 10.15
N TYR A 91 9.87 -15.71 9.22
CA TYR A 91 10.60 -14.78 8.34
C TYR A 91 10.83 -15.39 6.95
N SER A 92 9.89 -16.13 6.43
CA SER A 92 10.01 -16.76 5.11
C SER A 92 8.65 -16.87 4.42
N PRO A 93 8.60 -17.08 3.09
CA PRO A 93 7.35 -17.27 2.35
C PRO A 93 6.49 -18.45 2.83
N SER A 94 7.01 -19.36 3.63
CA SER A 94 6.25 -20.45 4.25
C SER A 94 5.47 -20.04 5.50
N GLY A 95 5.79 -18.86 6.07
CA GLY A 95 5.09 -18.27 7.20
C GLY A 95 5.82 -17.07 7.78
N PHE A 96 5.07 -16.07 8.14
CA PHE A 96 5.57 -14.83 8.73
C PHE A 96 4.91 -14.54 10.07
N ASP A 97 5.62 -13.85 10.98
CA ASP A 97 4.96 -12.96 11.93
C ASP A 97 4.83 -11.53 11.37
N CYS A 98 4.21 -10.61 12.10
CA CYS A 98 3.98 -9.24 11.62
C CYS A 98 5.28 -8.52 11.22
N SER A 99 6.29 -8.58 12.06
CA SER A 99 7.57 -7.90 11.86
C SER A 99 8.50 -8.66 10.91
N GLY A 100 8.40 -9.98 10.87
CA GLY A 100 9.10 -10.81 9.90
C GLY A 100 8.61 -10.58 8.47
N PHE A 101 7.30 -10.42 8.29
CA PHE A 101 6.70 -10.03 7.02
C PHE A 101 7.25 -8.69 6.52
N VAL A 102 7.22 -7.65 7.37
CA VAL A 102 7.75 -6.32 7.03
C VAL A 102 9.24 -6.40 6.71
N SER A 103 10.04 -7.07 7.56
CA SER A 103 11.48 -7.23 7.34
C SER A 103 11.78 -7.96 6.02
N TYR A 104 11.01 -9.00 5.72
CA TYR A 104 11.18 -9.74 4.47
C TYR A 104 10.81 -8.90 3.25
N ALA A 105 9.67 -8.22 3.28
CA ALA A 105 9.22 -7.36 2.18
C ALA A 105 10.23 -6.24 1.92
N VAL A 106 10.68 -5.53 2.96
CA VAL A 106 11.66 -4.43 2.85
C VAL A 106 12.98 -4.91 2.26
N ASN A 107 13.54 -6.01 2.76
CA ASN A 107 14.84 -6.51 2.30
C ASN A 107 14.81 -7.10 0.88
N ASN A 108 13.63 -7.48 0.37
CA ASN A 108 13.49 -8.16 -0.92
C ASN A 108 12.70 -7.36 -1.96
N CYS A 109 12.35 -6.09 -1.70
CA CYS A 109 11.60 -5.26 -2.64
C CYS A 109 12.42 -4.69 -3.81
N GLY A 110 13.74 -4.87 -3.79
CA GLY A 110 14.62 -4.35 -4.84
C GLY A 110 14.97 -2.85 -4.70
N ALA A 111 14.50 -2.17 -3.64
CA ALA A 111 14.73 -0.74 -3.41
C ALA A 111 16.09 -0.42 -2.77
N GLY A 112 16.97 -1.39 -2.63
CA GLY A 112 18.32 -1.22 -2.05
C GLY A 112 18.34 -1.14 -0.53
N PHE A 113 17.27 -1.55 0.15
CA PHE A 113 17.24 -1.66 1.61
C PHE A 113 18.01 -2.90 2.08
N SER A 114 18.71 -2.75 3.22
CA SER A 114 19.43 -3.84 3.88
C SER A 114 19.29 -3.70 5.40
N PHE A 115 18.16 -4.15 5.91
CA PHE A 115 17.91 -4.25 7.35
C PHE A 115 17.95 -5.72 7.77
N GLY A 116 18.32 -6.00 9.01
CA GLY A 116 18.18 -7.34 9.57
C GLY A 116 16.71 -7.72 9.78
N ARG A 117 16.50 -8.95 10.29
CA ARG A 117 15.19 -9.35 10.81
C ARG A 117 14.92 -8.58 12.11
N LEU A 118 14.02 -7.60 12.07
CA LEU A 118 13.69 -6.72 13.19
C LEU A 118 12.36 -7.13 13.85
N THR A 119 12.22 -6.87 15.15
CA THR A 119 10.92 -6.92 15.83
C THR A 119 10.06 -5.68 15.49
N ALA A 120 8.78 -5.67 15.87
CA ALA A 120 7.93 -4.50 15.64
C ALA A 120 8.50 -3.25 16.35
N GLU A 121 8.94 -3.39 17.60
CA GLU A 121 9.56 -2.28 18.34
C GLU A 121 10.91 -1.85 17.76
N SER A 122 11.75 -2.79 17.31
CA SER A 122 13.01 -2.46 16.65
C SER A 122 12.77 -1.70 15.32
N TRP A 123 11.75 -2.06 14.56
CA TRP A 123 11.32 -1.29 13.39
C TRP A 123 10.89 0.13 13.75
N ARG A 124 10.07 0.28 14.81
CA ARG A 124 9.65 1.59 15.28
C ARG A 124 10.82 2.48 15.66
N GLN A 125 11.81 1.92 16.35
CA GLN A 125 13.03 2.63 16.74
C GLN A 125 13.92 2.98 15.53
N GLN A 126 13.91 2.19 14.49
CA GLN A 126 14.66 2.43 13.26
C GLN A 126 14.05 3.53 12.39
N CYS A 127 12.73 3.73 12.46
CA CYS A 127 12.00 4.66 11.63
C CYS A 127 12.04 6.09 12.18
N SER A 128 11.94 7.07 11.29
CA SER A 128 11.56 8.44 11.66
C SER A 128 10.07 8.49 11.96
N ILE A 129 9.70 8.81 13.19
CA ILE A 129 8.29 8.94 13.59
C ILE A 129 7.68 10.15 12.90
N ILE A 130 6.51 9.96 12.30
CA ILE A 130 5.78 10.98 11.55
C ILE A 130 4.34 11.12 12.04
N SER A 131 3.75 12.28 11.81
CA SER A 131 2.33 12.52 12.12
C SER A 131 1.40 11.77 11.15
N ALA A 132 0.16 11.54 11.54
CA ALA A 132 -0.85 10.92 10.68
C ALA A 132 -1.07 11.71 9.37
N SER A 133 -0.98 13.05 9.42
CA SER A 133 -1.11 13.91 8.24
C SER A 133 0.07 13.83 7.27
N GLN A 134 1.20 13.29 7.70
CA GLN A 134 2.40 13.08 6.89
C GLN A 134 2.53 11.65 6.40
N ALA A 135 1.71 10.73 6.93
CA ALA A 135 1.73 9.33 6.55
C ALA A 135 1.29 9.15 5.09
N ARG A 136 2.05 8.36 4.36
CA ARG A 136 1.82 8.05 2.94
C ARG A 136 2.03 6.56 2.68
N PRO A 137 1.51 6.01 1.57
CA PRO A 137 1.75 4.62 1.20
C PRO A 137 3.24 4.25 1.24
N GLY A 138 3.54 3.10 1.85
CA GLY A 138 4.89 2.59 2.07
C GLY A 138 5.48 2.94 3.44
N ASP A 139 4.92 3.89 4.19
CA ASP A 139 5.29 4.10 5.60
C ASP A 139 4.83 2.91 6.45
N LEU A 140 5.49 2.68 7.58
CA LEU A 140 5.07 1.67 8.54
C LEU A 140 4.05 2.24 9.52
N ILE A 141 3.10 1.41 9.90
CA ILE A 141 2.14 1.71 10.96
C ILE A 141 2.35 0.74 12.11
N PHE A 142 2.38 1.27 13.32
CA PHE A 142 2.69 0.54 14.55
C PHE A 142 1.52 0.54 15.51
N PHE A 143 1.35 -0.59 16.19
CA PHE A 143 0.33 -0.78 17.21
C PHE A 143 0.98 -1.33 18.48
N GLN A 144 0.40 -1.00 19.64
CA GLN A 144 0.85 -1.45 20.95
C GLN A 144 -0.25 -2.24 21.67
N GLY A 145 0.12 -3.05 22.65
CA GLY A 145 -0.86 -3.77 23.48
C GLY A 145 -1.68 -4.83 22.75
N THR A 146 -1.29 -5.25 21.53
CA THR A 146 -1.93 -6.37 20.83
C THR A 146 -1.58 -7.72 21.45
N TYR A 147 -0.48 -7.78 22.18
CA TYR A 147 -0.10 -8.82 23.14
C TYR A 147 0.80 -8.20 24.21
N ASN A 148 1.07 -8.94 25.29
CA ASN A 148 1.83 -8.44 26.44
C ASN A 148 3.32 -8.28 26.10
N THR A 149 3.71 -7.08 25.68
CA THR A 149 5.09 -6.67 25.41
C THR A 149 5.21 -5.16 25.57
N SER A 150 6.43 -4.67 25.82
CA SER A 150 6.71 -3.25 25.86
C SER A 150 6.90 -2.69 24.43
N GLY A 151 6.42 -1.47 24.20
CA GLY A 151 6.54 -0.78 22.91
C GLY A 151 5.59 -1.31 21.85
N ALA A 152 6.04 -1.26 20.59
CA ALA A 152 5.24 -1.74 19.48
C ALA A 152 5.12 -3.26 19.49
N SER A 153 3.88 -3.75 19.54
CA SER A 153 3.54 -5.18 19.54
C SER A 153 3.10 -5.68 18.17
N HIS A 154 2.75 -4.80 17.24
CA HIS A 154 2.38 -5.15 15.88
C HIS A 154 2.83 -4.06 14.90
N VAL A 155 3.08 -4.48 13.64
CA VAL A 155 3.50 -3.58 12.56
C VAL A 155 2.88 -4.02 11.24
N GLY A 156 2.50 -3.05 10.42
CA GLY A 156 2.06 -3.23 9.04
C GLY A 156 2.68 -2.18 8.12
N ILE A 157 2.50 -2.34 6.83
CA ILE A 157 2.84 -1.36 5.79
C ILE A 157 1.58 -0.59 5.47
N TYR A 158 1.60 0.72 5.66
CA TYR A 158 0.47 1.59 5.37
C TYR A 158 0.28 1.72 3.86
N LEU A 159 -0.95 1.59 3.39
CA LEU A 159 -1.31 1.65 1.97
C LEU A 159 -1.96 2.98 1.56
N GLY A 160 -2.24 3.85 2.52
CA GLY A 160 -3.10 5.02 2.32
C GLY A 160 -4.55 4.72 2.65
N ASP A 161 -5.41 5.73 2.63
CA ASP A 161 -6.87 5.67 2.75
C ASP A 161 -7.41 4.84 3.94
N GLY A 162 -6.62 4.77 5.01
CA GLY A 162 -6.99 4.00 6.20
C GLY A 162 -6.83 2.50 6.07
N GLU A 163 -5.92 2.03 5.22
CA GLU A 163 -5.62 0.62 5.00
C GLU A 163 -4.15 0.29 5.27
N MET A 164 -3.89 -0.93 5.68
CA MET A 164 -2.55 -1.51 5.82
C MET A 164 -2.50 -2.93 5.28
N ILE A 165 -1.35 -3.35 4.75
CA ILE A 165 -1.01 -4.75 4.53
C ILE A 165 -0.13 -5.23 5.68
N HIS A 166 -0.52 -6.34 6.30
CA HIS A 166 0.16 -6.89 7.47
C HIS A 166 0.01 -8.41 7.56
N CYS A 167 0.87 -9.05 8.33
CA CYS A 167 0.66 -10.46 8.67
C CYS A 167 -0.18 -10.55 9.95
N GLY A 168 -1.48 -10.77 9.78
CA GLY A 168 -2.47 -10.88 10.86
C GLY A 168 -3.13 -12.26 10.99
N ASN A 169 -2.65 -13.24 10.25
CA ASN A 169 -3.17 -14.60 10.06
C ASN A 169 -4.40 -14.66 9.13
N PRO A 170 -4.20 -14.82 7.82
CA PRO A 170 -2.90 -14.76 7.12
C PRO A 170 -2.43 -13.32 6.85
N VAL A 171 -1.40 -13.18 5.99
CA VAL A 171 -1.07 -11.88 5.39
C VAL A 171 -2.28 -11.37 4.62
N LYS A 172 -2.72 -10.16 4.94
CA LYS A 172 -3.94 -9.57 4.39
C LYS A 172 -3.91 -8.05 4.44
N ILE A 173 -4.80 -7.43 3.69
CA ILE A 173 -5.14 -6.02 3.84
C ILE A 173 -6.23 -5.89 4.89
N SER A 174 -6.10 -4.88 5.75
CA SER A 174 -7.07 -4.57 6.79
C SER A 174 -7.29 -3.06 6.90
N SER A 175 -8.54 -2.65 7.13
CA SER A 175 -8.82 -1.28 7.50
C SER A 175 -8.31 -0.99 8.91
N ILE A 176 -7.54 0.09 9.05
CA ILE A 176 -7.07 0.58 10.35
C ILE A 176 -8.16 1.36 11.11
N ASN A 177 -9.30 1.67 10.47
CA ASN A 177 -10.40 2.44 11.04
C ASN A 177 -11.36 1.60 11.89
N THR A 178 -11.02 0.35 12.18
CA THR A 178 -11.79 -0.49 13.11
C THR A 178 -11.51 -0.09 14.55
N ALA A 179 -12.47 -0.31 15.45
CA ALA A 179 -12.32 0.01 16.88
C ALA A 179 -11.06 -0.67 17.48
N TYR A 180 -10.78 -1.92 17.08
CA TYR A 180 -9.61 -2.65 17.54
C TYR A 180 -8.30 -1.93 17.16
N TRP A 181 -8.10 -1.62 15.89
CA TRP A 181 -6.86 -0.98 15.45
C TRP A 181 -6.71 0.45 15.97
N GLN A 182 -7.82 1.20 16.08
CA GLN A 182 -7.79 2.54 16.66
C GLN A 182 -7.41 2.52 18.16
N GLN A 183 -7.91 1.54 18.92
CA GLN A 183 -7.55 1.38 20.33
C GLN A 183 -6.07 1.05 20.53
N HIS A 184 -5.48 0.28 19.62
CA HIS A 184 -4.10 -0.18 19.69
C HIS A 184 -3.12 0.70 18.91
N PHE A 185 -3.59 1.70 18.19
CA PHE A 185 -2.73 2.58 17.40
C PHE A 185 -1.63 3.21 18.26
N TYR A 186 -0.39 3.16 17.75
CA TYR A 186 0.77 3.74 18.43
C TYR A 186 1.34 4.93 17.64
N CYS A 187 1.81 4.73 16.43
CA CYS A 187 2.37 5.78 15.59
C CYS A 187 2.57 5.30 14.14
N TYR A 188 2.89 6.25 13.28
CA TYR A 188 3.47 5.98 11.95
C TYR A 188 4.98 6.21 11.99
N GLY A 189 5.70 5.50 11.11
CA GLY A 189 7.14 5.66 10.97
C GLY A 189 7.60 5.49 9.53
N ARG A 190 8.51 6.37 9.10
CA ARG A 190 9.11 6.28 7.78
C ARG A 190 10.42 5.55 7.83
N ILE A 191 10.59 4.55 6.97
CA ILE A 191 11.83 3.78 6.83
C ILE A 191 12.94 4.72 6.35
N PRO A 192 14.14 4.68 6.96
CA PRO A 192 15.28 5.47 6.49
C PRO A 192 15.58 5.21 5.02
N GLY A 193 15.68 6.27 4.24
CA GLY A 193 15.95 6.19 2.81
C GLY A 193 14.72 5.91 1.91
N MET A 194 13.49 5.92 2.51
CA MET A 194 12.23 5.86 1.76
C MET A 194 11.90 7.21 1.09
#